data_53a38ec3a62fe21027aa3bbf75dbd15e
#
_entry.id   53a38ec3a62fe21027aa3bbf75dbd15e
#
_cell.length_a   1.000
_cell.length_b   1.000
_cell.length_c   1.000
_cell.angle_alpha   90.00
_cell.angle_beta   90.00
_cell.angle_gamma   90.00
#
_symmetry.space_group_name_H-M   'P 1'
#
loop_
_entity.id
_entity.type
_entity.pdbx_description
1 polymer ?
#
loop_
_entity_poly.entity_id
_entity_poly.type
_entity_poly.pdbx_seq_one_letter_code
_entity_poly.pdbx_strand_id
1 'polypeptide(L)'
;MFDIPESHRDLLQSSVASLATIGPDGRPQLTEVWFLNEDGSIVLSLNSSRQKTKNLMARPQCSLLILDLVVPQRYVEIRGDAEVTPDDGSFVEKVGKKYSTDLRAYDHPGDERVVVRIVPHKINAVDMRG
;
A
#
# COMPACT_ATOMS: atom_id res chain seq x y z
N MET A 1 -17.39 -1.89 8.41
CA MET A 1 -16.06 -1.34 8.12
C MET A 1 -15.03 -2.07 8.96
N PHE A 2 -13.90 -2.42 8.36
CA PHE A 2 -12.81 -3.07 9.08
C PHE A 2 -11.82 -2.02 9.55
N ASP A 3 -11.58 -1.97 10.84
CA ASP A 3 -10.63 -1.03 11.43
C ASP A 3 -9.44 -1.76 12.02
N ILE A 4 -8.28 -1.12 11.96
CA ILE A 4 -7.08 -1.62 12.62
C ILE A 4 -7.26 -1.39 14.13
N PRO A 5 -7.06 -2.43 14.96
CA PRO A 5 -7.18 -2.28 16.41
C PRO A 5 -6.25 -1.21 16.97
N GLU A 6 -6.70 -0.53 18.02
CA GLU A 6 -5.93 0.55 18.66
C GLU A 6 -4.51 0.12 19.01
N SER A 7 -4.34 -1.14 19.44
CA SER A 7 -3.03 -1.69 19.79
C SER A 7 -2.02 -1.68 18.64
N HIS A 8 -2.47 -1.52 17.39
CA HIS A 8 -1.63 -1.59 16.19
C HIS A 8 -1.74 -0.33 15.31
N ARG A 9 -2.46 0.70 15.75
CA ARG A 9 -2.65 1.91 14.93
C ARG A 9 -1.38 2.71 14.72
N ASP A 10 -0.42 2.60 15.62
CA ASP A 10 0.89 3.23 15.44
C ASP A 10 1.60 2.74 14.19
N LEU A 11 1.33 1.51 13.74
CA LEU A 11 1.92 0.96 12.52
C LEU A 11 1.49 1.73 11.25
N LEU A 12 0.35 2.44 11.31
CA LEU A 12 -0.09 3.30 10.21
C LEU A 12 0.85 4.49 9.97
N GLN A 13 1.76 4.77 10.89
CA GLN A 13 2.78 5.81 10.74
C GLN A 13 4.10 5.26 10.20
N SER A 14 4.16 3.97 9.91
CA SER A 14 5.38 3.34 9.39
C SER A 14 5.77 3.93 8.04
N SER A 15 7.06 3.82 7.71
CA SER A 15 7.59 4.35 6.45
C SER A 15 7.41 3.39 5.28
N VAL A 16 7.13 2.11 5.53
CA VAL A 16 7.13 1.10 4.46
C VAL A 16 6.14 -0.02 4.78
N ALA A 17 5.57 -0.59 3.74
CA ALA A 17 4.73 -1.78 3.81
C ALA A 17 5.11 -2.74 2.69
N SER A 18 4.82 -4.02 2.90
CA SER A 18 5.00 -5.05 1.87
C SER A 18 3.66 -5.30 1.19
N LEU A 19 3.63 -5.23 -0.13
CA LEU A 19 2.43 -5.40 -0.94
C LEU A 19 2.56 -6.64 -1.80
N ALA A 20 1.58 -7.55 -1.69
CA ALA A 20 1.46 -8.73 -2.56
C ALA A 20 0.33 -8.51 -3.55
N THR A 21 0.63 -8.69 -4.83
CA THR A 21 -0.34 -8.62 -5.93
C THR A 21 -0.27 -9.91 -6.74
N ILE A 22 -1.30 -10.17 -7.57
CA ILE A 22 -1.36 -11.40 -8.37
C ILE A 22 -0.98 -11.09 -9.81
N GLY A 23 0.07 -11.76 -10.29
CA GLY A 23 0.55 -11.60 -11.66
C GLY A 23 -0.28 -12.33 -12.70
N PRO A 24 0.02 -12.12 -14.00
CA PRO A 24 -0.72 -12.76 -15.10
C PRO A 24 -0.65 -14.29 -15.07
N ASP A 25 0.39 -14.86 -14.47
CA ASP A 25 0.57 -16.30 -14.33
C ASP A 25 -0.09 -16.87 -13.07
N GLY A 26 -0.80 -16.03 -12.30
CA GLY A 26 -1.45 -16.43 -11.06
C GLY A 26 -0.52 -16.46 -9.86
N ARG A 27 0.75 -16.12 -10.03
CA ARG A 27 1.70 -16.10 -8.91
C ARG A 27 1.71 -14.76 -8.21
N PRO A 28 1.90 -14.74 -6.89
CA PRO A 28 2.03 -13.48 -6.16
C PRO A 28 3.36 -12.78 -6.47
N GLN A 29 3.29 -11.46 -6.60
CA GLN A 29 4.46 -10.59 -6.66
C GLN A 29 4.51 -9.81 -5.35
N LEU A 30 5.66 -9.80 -4.69
CA LEU A 30 5.84 -9.13 -3.40
C LEU A 30 6.85 -7.99 -3.55
N THR A 31 6.44 -6.79 -3.17
CA THR A 31 7.31 -5.60 -3.23
C THR A 31 7.07 -4.71 -2.02
N GLU A 32 8.09 -3.93 -1.67
CA GLU A 32 7.93 -2.87 -0.67
C GLU A 32 7.29 -1.65 -1.31
N VAL A 33 6.41 -0.99 -0.57
CA VAL A 33 5.72 0.21 -1.04
C VAL A 33 5.70 1.29 0.03
N TRP A 34 5.60 2.52 -0.41
CA TRP A 34 5.30 3.67 0.43
C TRP A 34 3.77 3.85 0.46
N PHE A 35 3.26 4.37 1.56
CA PHE A 35 1.82 4.53 1.72
C PHE A 35 1.48 5.74 2.58
N LEU A 36 0.24 6.18 2.47
CA LEU A 36 -0.36 7.14 3.40
C LEU A 36 -1.53 6.48 4.13
N ASN A 37 -1.71 6.90 5.37
CA ASN A 37 -2.93 6.65 6.11
C ASN A 37 -3.89 7.82 5.85
N GLU A 38 -5.00 7.54 5.18
CA GLU A 38 -6.06 8.52 4.94
C GLU A 38 -7.27 8.09 5.76
N ASP A 39 -7.38 8.63 6.97
CA ASP A 39 -8.49 8.34 7.89
C ASP A 39 -8.70 6.84 8.15
N GLY A 40 -7.60 6.12 8.35
CA GLY A 40 -7.61 4.68 8.60
C GLY A 40 -7.55 3.81 7.36
N SER A 41 -7.64 4.39 6.16
CA SER A 41 -7.46 3.68 4.90
C SER A 41 -6.01 3.79 4.44
N ILE A 42 -5.49 2.68 3.93
CA ILE A 42 -4.16 2.66 3.32
C ILE A 42 -4.29 3.04 1.85
N VAL A 43 -3.55 4.06 1.44
CA VAL A 43 -3.60 4.57 0.07
C VAL A 43 -2.17 4.69 -0.47
N LEU A 44 -1.98 4.21 -1.69
CA LEU A 44 -0.68 4.17 -2.35
C LEU A 44 -0.67 5.09 -3.56
N SER A 45 0.49 5.68 -3.86
CA SER A 45 0.74 6.32 -5.15
C SER A 45 1.62 5.40 -5.98
N LEU A 46 1.09 4.89 -7.08
CA LEU A 46 1.81 3.99 -7.97
C LEU A 46 1.90 4.56 -9.37
N ASN A 47 2.93 4.14 -10.08
CA ASN A 47 3.15 4.49 -11.49
C ASN A 47 2.50 3.41 -12.36
N SER A 48 1.79 3.83 -13.41
CA SER A 48 1.05 2.94 -14.31
C SER A 48 1.94 1.90 -15.00
N SER A 49 3.22 2.19 -15.19
CA SER A 49 4.15 1.28 -15.87
C SER A 49 4.66 0.14 -14.99
N ARG A 50 4.44 0.20 -13.68
CA ARG A 50 4.92 -0.83 -12.77
C ARG A 50 4.07 -2.09 -12.85
N GLN A 51 4.73 -3.26 -12.75
CA GLN A 51 4.01 -4.53 -12.84
C GLN A 51 2.95 -4.67 -11.76
N LYS A 52 3.24 -4.25 -10.52
CA LYS A 52 2.24 -4.29 -9.44
C LYS A 52 0.99 -3.48 -9.77
N THR A 53 1.14 -2.34 -10.42
CA THR A 53 0.01 -1.51 -10.85
C THR A 53 -0.84 -2.24 -11.88
N LYS A 54 -0.20 -2.82 -12.89
CA LYS A 54 -0.87 -3.61 -13.91
C LYS A 54 -1.59 -4.80 -13.31
N ASN A 55 -0.97 -5.45 -12.33
CA ASN A 55 -1.58 -6.57 -11.61
C ASN A 55 -2.87 -6.14 -10.92
N LEU A 56 -2.83 -5.03 -10.19
CA LEU A 56 -4.00 -4.54 -9.44
C LEU A 56 -5.14 -4.10 -10.36
N MET A 57 -4.81 -3.52 -11.51
CA MET A 57 -5.82 -3.13 -12.49
C MET A 57 -6.51 -4.33 -13.12
N ALA A 58 -5.79 -5.43 -13.33
CA ALA A 58 -6.34 -6.66 -13.91
C ALA A 58 -6.99 -7.55 -12.85
N ARG A 59 -6.43 -7.61 -11.66
CA ARG A 59 -6.85 -8.48 -10.55
C ARG A 59 -6.70 -7.68 -9.26
N PRO A 60 -7.80 -7.16 -8.69
CA PRO A 60 -7.70 -6.21 -7.56
C PRO A 60 -7.31 -6.85 -6.23
N GLN A 61 -7.35 -8.17 -6.11
CA GLN A 61 -7.02 -8.85 -4.86
C GLN A 61 -5.57 -8.58 -4.48
N CYS A 62 -5.35 -8.22 -3.22
CA CYS A 62 -4.02 -7.92 -2.70
C CYS A 62 -3.94 -8.18 -1.20
N SER A 63 -2.72 -8.22 -0.71
CA SER A 63 -2.44 -8.27 0.72
C SER A 63 -1.32 -7.29 1.03
N LEU A 64 -1.42 -6.64 2.18
CA LEU A 64 -0.45 -5.66 2.62
C LEU A 64 -0.03 -5.98 4.05
N LEU A 65 1.27 -5.92 4.31
CA LEU A 65 1.84 -6.20 5.61
C LEU A 65 2.61 -4.99 6.11
N ILE A 66 2.28 -4.53 7.31
CA ILE A 66 3.02 -3.46 7.98
C ILE A 66 3.64 -4.03 9.24
N LEU A 67 4.97 -4.10 9.27
CA LEU A 67 5.72 -4.58 10.42
C LEU A 67 6.06 -3.43 11.37
N ASP A 68 6.09 -3.76 12.66
CA ASP A 68 6.83 -2.94 13.61
C ASP A 68 8.32 -3.17 13.32
N LEU A 69 9.02 -2.15 12.85
CA LEU A 69 10.42 -2.28 12.42
C LEU A 69 11.39 -2.48 13.59
N VAL A 70 10.95 -2.17 14.82
CA VAL A 70 11.74 -2.40 16.04
C VAL A 70 11.45 -3.79 16.60
N VAL A 71 10.18 -4.21 16.56
CA VAL A 71 9.72 -5.50 17.09
C VAL A 71 8.93 -6.22 16.00
N PRO A 72 9.59 -6.93 15.06
CA PRO A 72 8.91 -7.53 13.90
C PRO A 72 7.89 -8.61 14.24
N GLN A 73 7.89 -9.12 15.47
CA GLN A 73 6.86 -10.05 15.94
C GLN A 73 5.49 -9.39 16.06
N ARG A 74 5.44 -8.05 15.98
CA ARG A 74 4.21 -7.27 16.01
C ARG A 74 3.96 -6.71 14.61
N TYR A 75 2.82 -7.04 14.04
CA TYR A 75 2.49 -6.58 12.68
C TYR A 75 0.98 -6.55 12.44
N VAL A 76 0.58 -5.91 11.37
CA VAL A 76 -0.79 -5.97 10.86
C VAL A 76 -0.75 -6.42 9.40
N GLU A 77 -1.61 -7.38 9.07
CA GLU A 77 -1.83 -7.84 7.70
C GLU A 77 -3.22 -7.39 7.27
N ILE A 78 -3.32 -6.79 6.10
CA ILE A 78 -4.57 -6.33 5.52
C ILE A 78 -4.78 -7.07 4.20
N ARG A 79 -5.84 -7.88 4.12
CA ARG A 79 -6.25 -8.54 2.87
C ARG A 79 -7.43 -7.78 2.30
N GLY A 80 -7.39 -7.45 1.03
CA GLY A 80 -8.47 -6.68 0.44
C GLY A 80 -8.38 -6.56 -1.06
N ASP A 81 -9.15 -5.61 -1.57
CA ASP A 81 -9.17 -5.28 -2.99
C ASP A 81 -8.70 -3.86 -3.20
N ALA A 82 -7.96 -3.65 -4.27
CA ALA A 82 -7.49 -2.34 -4.66
C ALA A 82 -8.54 -1.61 -5.51
N GLU A 83 -8.80 -0.36 -5.16
CA GLU A 83 -9.51 0.57 -6.03
C GLU A 83 -8.48 1.49 -6.65
N VAL A 84 -8.37 1.46 -7.98
CA VAL A 84 -7.37 2.24 -8.71
C VAL A 84 -8.05 3.37 -9.45
N THR A 85 -7.62 4.61 -9.18
CA THR A 85 -8.16 5.80 -9.83
C THR A 85 -7.02 6.67 -10.35
N PRO A 86 -7.25 7.47 -11.40
CA PRO A 86 -6.24 8.42 -11.86
C PRO A 86 -5.88 9.44 -10.79
N ASP A 87 -4.63 9.86 -10.77
CA ASP A 87 -4.14 10.93 -9.88
C ASP A 87 -3.98 12.22 -10.69
N ASP A 88 -4.59 13.29 -10.23
CA ASP A 88 -4.44 14.61 -10.85
C ASP A 88 -3.13 15.31 -10.44
N GLY A 89 -2.30 14.62 -9.67
CA GLY A 89 -1.04 15.14 -9.12
C GLY A 89 -1.11 15.54 -7.66
N SER A 90 -2.31 15.66 -7.10
CA SER A 90 -2.46 16.10 -5.70
C SER A 90 -2.05 15.01 -4.71
N PHE A 91 -2.36 13.75 -5.01
CA PHE A 91 -2.05 12.66 -4.10
C PHE A 91 -0.55 12.31 -4.10
N VAL A 92 0.07 12.23 -5.28
CA VAL A 92 1.51 11.95 -5.38
C VAL A 92 2.32 13.03 -4.66
N GLU A 93 1.83 14.27 -4.65
CA GLU A 93 2.46 15.36 -3.91
C GLU A 93 2.34 15.16 -2.40
N LYS A 94 1.20 14.69 -1.90
CA LYS A 94 1.03 14.36 -0.47
C LYS A 94 2.00 13.27 -0.04
N VAL A 95 2.15 12.22 -0.84
CA VAL A 95 3.08 11.13 -0.56
C VAL A 95 4.51 11.68 -0.52
N GLY A 96 4.85 12.52 -1.48
CA GLY A 96 6.16 13.17 -1.54
C GLY A 96 6.49 13.94 -0.28
N LYS A 97 5.51 14.60 0.32
CA LYS A 97 5.71 15.32 1.59
C LYS A 97 6.03 14.40 2.75
N LYS A 98 5.35 13.27 2.86
CA LYS A 98 5.65 12.30 3.92
C LYS A 98 7.08 11.78 3.83
N TYR A 99 7.57 11.53 2.62
CA TYR A 99 8.86 10.89 2.38
C TYR A 99 9.97 11.88 1.98
N SER A 100 9.65 13.18 1.95
CA SER A 100 10.59 14.25 1.55
C SER A 100 11.24 13.98 0.19
N THR A 101 10.42 13.54 -0.78
CA THR A 101 10.88 13.12 -2.10
C THR A 101 9.84 13.49 -3.15
N ASP A 102 10.29 13.91 -4.32
CA ASP A 102 9.41 14.06 -5.48
C ASP A 102 9.37 12.74 -6.23
N LEU A 103 8.28 11.98 -6.04
CA LEU A 103 8.12 10.66 -6.67
C LEU A 103 8.07 10.76 -8.20
N ARG A 104 7.58 11.90 -8.74
CA ARG A 104 7.50 12.10 -10.19
C ARG A 104 8.86 12.22 -10.86
N ALA A 105 9.91 12.49 -10.09
CA ALA A 105 11.28 12.53 -10.61
C ALA A 105 11.74 11.17 -11.15
N TYR A 106 11.09 10.10 -10.73
CA TYR A 106 11.39 8.73 -11.18
C TYR A 106 10.51 8.27 -12.34
N ASP A 107 9.57 9.11 -12.78
CA ASP A 107 8.67 8.75 -13.87
C ASP A 107 9.32 9.03 -15.23
N HIS A 108 8.95 8.22 -16.22
CA HIS A 108 9.38 8.38 -17.61
C HIS A 108 8.26 9.02 -18.44
N PRO A 109 8.58 9.60 -19.60
CA PRO A 109 7.54 10.12 -20.49
C PRO A 109 6.50 9.06 -20.83
N GLY A 110 5.22 9.41 -20.69
CA GLY A 110 4.10 8.50 -20.92
C GLY A 110 3.63 7.75 -19.69
N ASP A 111 4.37 7.79 -18.59
CA ASP A 111 3.93 7.21 -17.32
C ASP A 111 2.81 8.05 -16.71
N GLU A 112 1.84 7.37 -16.11
CA GLU A 112 0.75 8.01 -15.40
C GLU A 112 0.78 7.61 -13.93
N ARG A 113 0.45 8.54 -13.05
CA ARG A 113 0.29 8.26 -11.63
C ARG A 113 -1.14 7.86 -11.34
N VAL A 114 -1.29 6.87 -10.48
CA VAL A 114 -2.60 6.40 -10.02
C VAL A 114 -2.64 6.39 -8.50
N VAL A 115 -3.84 6.56 -7.98
CA VAL A 115 -4.15 6.43 -6.55
C VAL A 115 -4.71 5.04 -6.34
N VAL A 116 -4.13 4.29 -5.42
CA VAL A 116 -4.58 2.94 -5.09
C VAL A 116 -5.04 2.92 -3.64
N ARG A 117 -6.33 2.76 -3.44
CA ARG A 117 -6.93 2.63 -2.11
C ARG A 117 -7.18 1.16 -1.84
N ILE A 118 -6.72 0.67 -0.70
CA ILE A 118 -6.95 -0.71 -0.29
C ILE A 118 -8.25 -0.77 0.51
N VAL A 119 -9.21 -1.53 -0.01
CA VAL A 119 -10.49 -1.78 0.66
C VAL A 119 -10.36 -3.12 1.40
N PRO A 120 -10.30 -3.12 2.73
CA PRO A 120 -10.00 -4.33 3.46
C PRO A 120 -11.18 -5.29 3.51
N HIS A 121 -10.89 -6.59 3.38
CA HIS A 121 -11.83 -7.68 3.65
C HIS A 121 -11.50 -8.34 4.98
N LYS A 122 -10.22 -8.37 5.36
CA LYS A 122 -9.79 -8.99 6.60
C LYS A 122 -8.55 -8.27 7.13
N ILE A 123 -8.56 -8.02 8.42
CA ILE A 123 -7.42 -7.41 9.13
C ILE A 123 -6.98 -8.39 10.20
N ASN A 124 -5.69 -8.75 10.18
CA ASN A 124 -5.06 -9.58 11.21
C ASN A 124 -4.02 -8.73 11.93
N ALA A 125 -4.31 -8.37 13.17
CA ALA A 125 -3.36 -7.69 14.04
C ALA A 125 -2.71 -8.72 14.95
N VAL A 126 -1.39 -8.86 14.86
CA VAL A 126 -0.66 -9.93 15.53
C VAL A 126 0.43 -9.34 16.42
N ASP A 127 0.56 -9.90 17.62
CA ASP A 127 1.70 -9.66 18.50
C ASP A 127 2.11 -11.02 19.07
N MET A 128 3.21 -11.57 18.53
CA MET A 128 3.67 -12.91 18.90
C MET A 128 4.43 -12.94 20.24
N ARG A 129 4.59 -11.79 20.88
CA ARG A 129 5.22 -11.74 22.21
C ARG A 129 4.27 -12.18 23.32
N GLY A 130 3.00 -12.31 22.99
CA GLY A 130 1.96 -12.73 23.91
C GLY A 130 0.89 -11.68 24.12
#